data_e8ef813e096ebf317f79b27b3458c851
#
_entry.id   e8ef813e096ebf317f79b27b3458c851
#
_cell.length_a   1.000
_cell.length_b   1.000
_cell.length_c   1.000
_cell.angle_alpha   90.00
_cell.angle_beta   90.00
_cell.angle_gamma   90.00
#
_symmetry.space_group_name_H-M   'P 1'
#
loop_
_entity.id
_entity.type
_entity.pdbx_description
1 polymer ?
#
loop_
_entity_poly.entity_id
_entity_poly.type
_entity_poly.pdbx_seq_one_letter_code
_entity_poly.pdbx_strand_id
1 'polypeptide(L)'
;MTRLLSAILLVAAPLSILLVSPLLALDGDIGMHDPSTVVVHDGRFYAYGTGNGLPFSVSDDGWTWRRAGTLMQALPSGRPGPEVIARGGNNTWAPDLIRSGDKYFVYYSAPGTQPKAAIGLLVGKTLDPSSADYKWEDGGPVVWSDGVEDSNAIDPGVFRDPTNESLWLTYGSYFGYIRLVELNPKTGKRLYPDRKPINVAINGEASIMIFRDGWYYLLVTHGSCCAGANSSYNIRMGRAKRVTGPFIDNMSIDMLQGGGKLFLGSGGRYVGPGHFGLLDLGAGVQKFSCHYEADLDRGGISVLDIRPLLWRDGWPVAGENFREGTYQIESARTGTALELAVQGTPVGGVRGRAGRGGAGAGGNTAIPAQDAAQVSASW
;
A
#
# COMPACT_ATOMS: atom_id res chain seq x y z
N MET A 1 -22.16 20.50 76.61
CA MET A 1 -21.45 21.02 75.46
C MET A 1 -20.80 19.84 74.75
N THR A 2 -21.53 19.22 73.83
CA THR A 2 -21.06 18.02 73.11
C THR A 2 -20.74 18.43 71.70
N ARG A 3 -19.49 18.30 71.27
CA ARG A 3 -19.06 18.57 69.89
C ARG A 3 -19.19 17.33 69.03
N LEU A 4 -20.05 17.37 68.01
CA LEU A 4 -20.09 16.40 66.94
C LEU A 4 -18.91 16.64 65.99
N LEU A 5 -18.08 15.60 65.83
CA LEU A 5 -17.08 15.54 64.74
C LEU A 5 -17.75 14.86 63.54
N SER A 6 -17.96 15.60 62.46
CA SER A 6 -18.36 15.06 61.15
C SER A 6 -17.15 14.52 60.42
N ALA A 7 -17.08 13.22 60.21
CA ALA A 7 -16.09 12.58 59.36
C ALA A 7 -16.54 12.67 57.89
N ILE A 8 -15.74 13.35 57.07
CA ILE A 8 -15.94 13.38 55.61
C ILE A 8 -15.23 12.14 55.03
N LEU A 9 -16.04 11.20 54.51
CA LEU A 9 -15.55 10.05 53.78
C LEU A 9 -15.25 10.49 52.33
N LEU A 10 -13.98 10.62 51.97
CA LEU A 10 -13.53 10.80 50.59
C LEU A 10 -13.61 9.43 49.90
N VAL A 11 -14.60 9.21 49.06
CA VAL A 11 -14.69 8.07 48.15
C VAL A 11 -13.77 8.42 46.95
N ALA A 12 -12.60 7.85 46.90
CA ALA A 12 -11.74 7.87 45.70
C ALA A 12 -12.34 6.92 44.66
N ALA A 13 -12.97 7.47 43.63
CA ALA A 13 -13.38 6.70 42.47
C ALA A 13 -12.11 6.27 41.69
N PRO A 14 -11.96 5.01 41.31
CA PRO A 14 -10.85 4.60 40.47
C PRO A 14 -10.97 5.26 39.10
N LEU A 15 -10.00 6.08 38.75
CA LEU A 15 -9.84 6.63 37.39
C LEU A 15 -9.43 5.45 36.49
N SER A 16 -10.42 4.85 35.83
CA SER A 16 -10.15 3.86 34.78
C SER A 16 -9.55 4.61 33.60
N ILE A 17 -8.21 4.57 33.49
CA ILE A 17 -7.52 4.97 32.27
C ILE A 17 -7.90 3.94 31.21
N LEU A 18 -8.83 4.29 30.33
CA LEU A 18 -9.02 3.59 29.07
C LEU A 18 -7.73 3.76 28.27
N LEU A 19 -6.86 2.76 28.35
CA LEU A 19 -5.78 2.60 27.39
C LEU A 19 -6.45 2.32 26.04
N VAL A 20 -6.68 3.36 25.25
CA VAL A 20 -6.98 3.21 23.83
C VAL A 20 -5.71 2.62 23.24
N SER A 21 -5.72 1.31 23.04
CA SER A 21 -4.64 0.65 22.28
C SER A 21 -4.52 1.33 20.92
N PRO A 22 -3.32 1.71 20.49
CA PRO A 22 -3.16 2.34 19.18
C PRO A 22 -3.75 1.42 18.11
N LEU A 23 -4.48 2.02 17.20
CA LEU A 23 -4.94 1.37 15.97
C LEU A 23 -3.72 0.79 15.24
N LEU A 24 -3.85 -0.42 14.78
CA LEU A 24 -2.77 -1.35 14.62
C LEU A 24 -2.02 -1.17 13.34
N ALA A 25 -0.83 -0.73 13.51
CA ALA A 25 0.27 -1.02 12.61
C ALA A 25 0.58 -2.52 12.57
N LEU A 26 1.19 -2.98 11.50
CA LEU A 26 1.82 -4.28 11.42
C LEU A 26 2.81 -4.48 12.57
N ASP A 27 3.11 -5.73 12.91
CA ASP A 27 4.04 -6.08 13.99
C ASP A 27 5.41 -6.50 13.45
N GLY A 28 6.42 -6.51 14.35
CA GLY A 28 7.78 -6.94 14.03
C GLY A 28 8.65 -5.87 13.38
N ASP A 29 9.52 -6.31 12.46
CA ASP A 29 10.50 -5.45 11.77
C ASP A 29 9.86 -4.78 10.55
N ILE A 30 9.02 -3.79 10.80
CA ILE A 30 8.29 -3.06 9.74
C ILE A 30 9.01 -1.80 9.25
N GLY A 31 10.19 -1.48 9.77
CA GLY A 31 10.98 -0.36 9.28
C GLY A 31 11.30 -0.53 7.79
N MET A 32 10.64 0.23 6.91
CA MET A 32 10.80 0.15 5.46
C MET A 32 10.42 1.47 4.80
N HIS A 33 11.18 1.84 3.78
CA HIS A 33 10.90 2.96 2.88
C HIS A 33 10.69 2.41 1.48
N ASP A 34 9.77 2.97 0.69
CA ASP A 34 9.40 2.55 -0.66
C ASP A 34 9.14 1.05 -0.78
N PRO A 35 8.12 0.51 -0.10
CA PRO A 35 7.79 -0.89 -0.22
C PRO A 35 7.29 -1.22 -1.62
N SER A 36 7.77 -2.32 -2.17
CA SER A 36 7.26 -2.89 -3.41
C SER A 36 5.81 -3.36 -3.26
N THR A 37 5.21 -3.72 -4.37
CA THR A 37 4.11 -4.70 -4.40
C THR A 37 4.46 -5.88 -3.49
N VAL A 38 3.53 -6.26 -2.61
CA VAL A 38 3.69 -7.47 -1.78
C VAL A 38 3.29 -8.68 -2.57
N VAL A 39 4.17 -9.67 -2.64
CA VAL A 39 3.93 -10.91 -3.39
C VAL A 39 3.86 -12.09 -2.45
N VAL A 40 2.87 -12.96 -2.66
CA VAL A 40 2.77 -14.25 -1.98
C VAL A 40 3.49 -15.31 -2.79
N HIS A 41 4.46 -15.99 -2.16
CA HIS A 41 5.21 -17.10 -2.74
C HIS A 41 5.31 -18.22 -1.71
N ASP A 42 4.84 -19.41 -2.09
CA ASP A 42 4.81 -20.61 -1.23
C ASP A 42 4.19 -20.35 0.16
N GLY A 43 3.09 -19.60 0.18
CA GLY A 43 2.34 -19.27 1.40
C GLY A 43 2.95 -18.17 2.27
N ARG A 44 4.07 -17.55 1.86
CA ARG A 44 4.72 -16.43 2.55
C ARG A 44 4.58 -15.15 1.78
N PHE A 45 4.56 -14.05 2.52
CA PHE A 45 4.51 -12.69 1.99
C PHE A 45 5.91 -12.10 1.92
N TYR A 46 6.22 -11.44 0.80
CA TYR A 46 7.51 -10.80 0.55
C TYR A 46 7.30 -9.33 0.18
N ALA A 47 8.02 -8.43 0.84
CA ALA A 47 8.07 -7.01 0.53
C ALA A 47 9.53 -6.56 0.46
N TYR A 48 9.89 -5.86 -0.61
CA TYR A 48 11.22 -5.29 -0.86
C TYR A 48 11.13 -3.77 -0.65
N GLY A 49 12.23 -3.13 -0.28
CA GLY A 49 12.25 -1.69 -0.05
C GLY A 49 13.55 -1.03 -0.45
N THR A 50 13.55 0.30 -0.37
CA THR A 50 14.73 1.13 -0.58
C THR A 50 15.84 0.82 0.42
N GLY A 51 17.05 0.77 -0.07
CA GLY A 51 18.27 0.60 0.73
C GLY A 51 19.35 -0.18 -0.01
N ASN A 52 20.57 -0.14 0.52
CA ASN A 52 21.71 -0.82 -0.07
C ASN A 52 21.42 -2.31 -0.26
N GLY A 53 21.47 -2.76 -1.51
CA GLY A 53 21.26 -4.14 -1.88
C GLY A 53 19.81 -4.60 -1.94
N LEU A 54 18.82 -3.70 -1.92
CA LEU A 54 17.38 -4.00 -1.91
C LEU A 54 16.99 -4.88 -0.71
N PRO A 55 16.92 -4.32 0.49
CA PRO A 55 16.48 -5.05 1.67
C PRO A 55 15.05 -5.55 1.50
N PHE A 56 14.77 -6.72 2.07
CA PHE A 56 13.43 -7.28 2.05
C PHE A 56 13.03 -7.86 3.40
N SER A 57 11.73 -7.87 3.60
CA SER A 57 11.09 -8.49 4.76
C SER A 57 10.12 -9.57 4.31
N VAL A 58 9.90 -10.55 5.17
CA VAL A 58 8.97 -11.65 4.95
C VAL A 58 8.00 -11.77 6.11
N SER A 59 6.81 -12.29 5.81
CA SER A 59 5.80 -12.61 6.81
C SER A 59 5.14 -13.94 6.47
N ASP A 60 4.83 -14.75 7.49
CA ASP A 60 4.10 -16.00 7.33
C ASP A 60 2.57 -15.80 7.44
N ASP A 61 2.13 -14.66 8.00
CA ASP A 61 0.72 -14.33 8.28
C ASP A 61 0.23 -13.05 7.59
N GLY A 62 1.14 -12.31 6.91
CA GLY A 62 0.86 -11.01 6.31
C GLY A 62 0.75 -9.87 7.33
N TRP A 63 0.96 -10.16 8.62
CA TRP A 63 0.83 -9.25 9.75
C TRP A 63 2.13 -9.01 10.49
N THR A 64 2.82 -10.09 10.89
CA THR A 64 4.09 -10.03 11.61
C THR A 64 5.25 -10.15 10.64
N TRP A 65 6.06 -9.11 10.53
CA TRP A 65 7.14 -9.01 9.56
C TRP A 65 8.51 -9.16 10.20
N ARG A 66 9.44 -9.77 9.48
CA ARG A 66 10.83 -9.91 9.87
C ARG A 66 11.77 -9.59 8.72
N ARG A 67 12.86 -8.91 8.97
CA ARG A 67 13.91 -8.67 8.01
C ARG A 67 14.53 -10.01 7.59
N ALA A 68 14.69 -10.24 6.27
CA ALA A 68 15.16 -11.51 5.73
C ALA A 68 16.45 -11.40 4.92
N GLY A 69 16.96 -10.19 4.68
CA GLY A 69 18.22 -9.98 3.98
C GLY A 69 18.15 -8.88 2.93
N THR A 70 19.04 -8.99 1.95
CA THR A 70 19.06 -8.11 0.78
C THR A 70 19.13 -8.93 -0.52
N LEU A 71 18.38 -8.51 -1.53
CA LEU A 71 18.27 -9.25 -2.79
C LEU A 71 19.59 -9.29 -3.57
N MET A 72 20.36 -8.20 -3.53
CA MET A 72 21.63 -8.10 -4.27
C MET A 72 22.67 -9.11 -3.80
N GLN A 73 22.59 -9.61 -2.55
CA GLN A 73 23.48 -10.68 -2.06
C GLN A 73 23.31 -11.99 -2.84
N ALA A 74 22.20 -12.19 -3.52
CA ALA A 74 21.98 -13.34 -4.39
C ALA A 74 22.63 -13.21 -5.77
N LEU A 75 23.16 -12.03 -6.11
CA LEU A 75 23.97 -11.82 -7.31
C LEU A 75 25.44 -12.15 -7.05
N PRO A 76 26.18 -12.70 -8.03
CA PRO A 76 27.61 -12.92 -7.88
C PRO A 76 28.42 -11.65 -7.58
N SER A 77 27.96 -10.48 -8.06
CA SER A 77 28.59 -9.18 -7.82
C SER A 77 28.22 -8.54 -6.48
N GLY A 78 27.12 -8.97 -5.85
CA GLY A 78 26.54 -8.33 -4.67
C GLY A 78 26.01 -6.90 -4.88
N ARG A 79 25.90 -6.44 -6.13
CA ARG A 79 25.55 -5.07 -6.52
C ARG A 79 24.92 -5.02 -7.92
N PRO A 80 24.35 -3.88 -8.33
CA PRO A 80 23.86 -3.66 -9.69
C PRO A 80 24.92 -4.00 -10.74
N GLY A 81 24.48 -4.46 -11.90
CA GLY A 81 25.37 -4.77 -13.00
C GLY A 81 26.04 -3.54 -13.60
N PRO A 82 27.17 -3.72 -14.29
CA PRO A 82 28.00 -2.63 -14.77
C PRO A 82 27.26 -1.68 -15.73
N GLU A 83 26.36 -2.20 -16.56
CA GLU A 83 25.58 -1.36 -17.48
C GLU A 83 24.57 -0.48 -16.75
N VAL A 84 23.95 -0.99 -15.69
CA VAL A 84 23.03 -0.20 -14.83
C VAL A 84 23.80 0.90 -14.14
N ILE A 85 24.96 0.58 -13.54
CA ILE A 85 25.82 1.54 -12.85
C ILE A 85 26.30 2.65 -13.81
N ALA A 86 26.66 2.30 -15.03
CA ALA A 86 27.15 3.27 -16.01
C ALA A 86 26.07 4.28 -16.44
N ARG A 87 24.81 3.85 -16.49
CA ARG A 87 23.66 4.70 -16.88
C ARG A 87 23.08 5.48 -15.71
N GLY A 88 23.07 4.91 -14.53
CA GLY A 88 22.56 5.50 -13.29
C GLY A 88 23.66 5.63 -12.26
N GLY A 89 23.59 4.79 -11.22
CA GLY A 89 24.49 4.75 -10.08
C GLY A 89 24.52 3.39 -9.41
N ASN A 90 25.17 3.32 -8.24
CA ASN A 90 25.33 2.08 -7.47
C ASN A 90 24.32 1.94 -6.31
N ASN A 91 23.54 2.97 -6.00
CA ASN A 91 22.47 2.89 -5.02
C ASN A 91 21.30 2.08 -5.57
N THR A 92 20.49 1.53 -4.66
CA THR A 92 19.34 0.70 -5.01
C THR A 92 18.12 1.18 -4.22
N TRP A 93 17.14 1.75 -4.94
CA TRP A 93 15.94 2.34 -4.35
C TRP A 93 14.68 1.76 -4.97
N ALA A 94 13.56 1.93 -4.27
CA ALA A 94 12.20 1.82 -4.76
C ALA A 94 12.00 0.62 -5.72
N PRO A 95 12.11 -0.61 -5.22
CA PRO A 95 11.87 -1.78 -6.06
C PRO A 95 10.38 -2.00 -6.28
N ASP A 96 10.04 -2.60 -7.43
CA ASP A 96 8.76 -3.27 -7.63
C ASP A 96 8.94 -4.59 -8.35
N LEU A 97 8.00 -5.52 -8.17
CA LEU A 97 8.17 -6.87 -8.70
C LEU A 97 6.88 -7.50 -9.21
N ILE A 98 7.04 -8.41 -10.17
CA ILE A 98 5.95 -9.19 -10.72
C ILE A 98 6.39 -10.61 -11.07
N ARG A 99 5.49 -11.56 -10.92
CA ARG A 99 5.65 -12.90 -11.46
C ARG A 99 5.28 -12.92 -12.95
N SER A 100 6.14 -13.49 -13.79
CA SER A 100 5.87 -13.69 -15.21
C SER A 100 6.26 -15.12 -15.64
N GLY A 101 5.25 -15.97 -15.79
CA GLY A 101 5.45 -17.40 -16.00
C GLY A 101 6.08 -18.07 -14.78
N ASP A 102 7.23 -18.70 -14.99
CA ASP A 102 8.02 -19.37 -13.95
C ASP A 102 9.08 -18.48 -13.29
N LYS A 103 9.09 -17.18 -13.60
CA LYS A 103 10.09 -16.22 -13.15
C LYS A 103 9.48 -15.05 -12.38
N TYR A 104 10.32 -14.40 -11.60
CA TYR A 104 10.09 -13.09 -11.01
C TYR A 104 10.96 -12.07 -11.70
N PHE A 105 10.39 -10.94 -12.04
CA PHE A 105 11.07 -9.74 -12.47
C PHE A 105 11.04 -8.73 -11.32
N VAL A 106 12.21 -8.29 -10.86
CA VAL A 106 12.35 -7.21 -9.88
C VAL A 106 12.97 -6.03 -10.58
N TYR A 107 12.23 -4.94 -10.66
CA TYR A 107 12.71 -3.66 -11.19
C TYR A 107 13.16 -2.82 -10.00
N TYR A 108 14.25 -2.07 -10.15
CA TYR A 108 14.77 -1.22 -9.09
C TYR A 108 15.41 0.04 -9.66
N SER A 109 15.35 1.11 -8.90
CA SER A 109 15.99 2.38 -9.23
C SER A 109 17.47 2.33 -8.87
N ALA A 110 18.32 2.74 -9.80
CA ALA A 110 19.76 2.96 -9.60
C ALA A 110 20.09 4.44 -9.86
N PRO A 111 19.85 5.32 -8.87
CA PRO A 111 20.10 6.75 -9.05
C PRO A 111 21.58 7.07 -9.05
N GLY A 112 21.96 7.97 -9.97
CA GLY A 112 23.21 8.69 -9.97
C GLY A 112 23.05 10.10 -9.39
N THR A 113 23.70 11.07 -10.01
CA THR A 113 23.41 12.48 -9.73
C THR A 113 22.11 12.85 -10.44
N GLN A 114 21.04 12.94 -9.70
CA GLN A 114 19.71 13.19 -10.26
C GLN A 114 19.67 14.47 -11.10
N PRO A 115 18.89 14.47 -12.20
CA PRO A 115 17.96 13.43 -12.65
C PRO A 115 18.60 12.30 -13.50
N LYS A 116 19.94 12.10 -13.48
CA LYS A 116 20.56 10.94 -14.09
C LYS A 116 20.30 9.69 -13.24
N ALA A 117 19.59 8.72 -13.80
CA ALA A 117 19.21 7.50 -13.12
C ALA A 117 18.93 6.36 -14.12
N ALA A 118 18.86 5.12 -13.63
CA ALA A 118 18.44 3.97 -14.42
C ALA A 118 17.52 3.07 -13.61
N ILE A 119 16.59 2.39 -14.28
CA ILE A 119 15.87 1.26 -13.73
C ILE A 119 16.54 -0.01 -14.22
N GLY A 120 17.07 -0.79 -13.28
CA GLY A 120 17.65 -2.10 -13.52
C GLY A 120 16.60 -3.21 -13.36
N LEU A 121 16.92 -4.37 -13.88
CA LEU A 121 16.11 -5.58 -13.82
C LEU A 121 16.91 -6.71 -13.19
N LEU A 122 16.32 -7.40 -12.22
CA LEU A 122 16.78 -8.70 -11.73
C LEU A 122 15.77 -9.77 -12.12
N VAL A 123 16.26 -10.96 -12.46
CA VAL A 123 15.46 -12.10 -12.87
C VAL A 123 15.77 -13.29 -11.97
N GLY A 124 14.77 -13.87 -11.34
CA GLY A 124 14.91 -15.03 -10.46
C GLY A 124 13.71 -15.99 -10.58
N LYS A 125 13.85 -17.19 -10.03
CA LYS A 125 12.79 -18.22 -10.09
C LYS A 125 12.00 -18.32 -8.79
N THR A 126 12.57 -17.95 -7.67
CA THR A 126 11.96 -18.06 -6.35
C THR A 126 12.28 -16.83 -5.51
N LEU A 127 11.40 -16.51 -4.57
CA LEU A 127 11.61 -15.46 -3.56
C LEU A 127 12.15 -16.04 -2.25
N ASP A 128 12.18 -17.38 -2.08
CA ASP A 128 12.64 -18.04 -0.87
C ASP A 128 14.18 -18.16 -0.83
N PRO A 129 14.88 -17.44 0.08
CA PRO A 129 16.33 -17.51 0.17
C PRO A 129 16.86 -18.87 0.60
N SER A 130 16.02 -19.73 1.18
CA SER A 130 16.40 -21.09 1.60
C SER A 130 16.37 -22.11 0.46
N SER A 131 15.76 -21.75 -0.67
CA SER A 131 15.67 -22.61 -1.83
C SER A 131 16.99 -22.73 -2.57
N ALA A 132 17.31 -23.93 -3.05
CA ALA A 132 18.49 -24.17 -3.91
C ALA A 132 18.39 -23.40 -5.26
N ASP A 133 17.17 -23.03 -5.66
CA ASP A 133 16.89 -22.24 -6.87
C ASP A 133 16.90 -20.73 -6.62
N TYR A 134 17.25 -20.29 -5.40
CA TYR A 134 17.41 -18.85 -5.08
C TYR A 134 18.67 -18.29 -5.75
N LYS A 135 18.52 -18.08 -7.05
CA LYS A 135 19.57 -17.52 -7.93
C LYS A 135 18.96 -16.38 -8.72
N TRP A 136 19.64 -15.26 -8.67
CA TRP A 136 19.22 -14.06 -9.37
C TRP A 136 20.25 -13.66 -10.44
N GLU A 137 19.73 -13.19 -11.54
CA GLU A 137 20.53 -12.73 -12.68
C GLU A 137 20.31 -11.24 -12.88
N ASP A 138 21.38 -10.51 -13.19
CA ASP A 138 21.29 -9.14 -13.63
C ASP A 138 20.77 -9.10 -15.07
N GLY A 139 19.55 -8.59 -15.23
CA GLY A 139 18.94 -8.36 -16.54
C GLY A 139 19.41 -7.06 -17.20
N GLY A 140 20.22 -6.24 -16.54
CA GLY A 140 20.69 -4.95 -17.03
C GLY A 140 19.63 -3.85 -17.05
N PRO A 141 19.92 -2.66 -17.61
CA PRO A 141 19.01 -1.52 -17.59
C PRO A 141 17.78 -1.74 -18.49
N VAL A 142 16.64 -1.22 -18.05
CA VAL A 142 15.36 -1.25 -18.78
C VAL A 142 15.04 0.11 -19.39
N VAL A 143 15.11 1.14 -18.56
CA VAL A 143 14.98 2.57 -18.93
C VAL A 143 16.03 3.36 -18.15
N TRP A 144 16.38 4.55 -18.66
CA TRP A 144 17.30 5.47 -17.99
C TRP A 144 17.01 6.91 -18.41
N SER A 145 17.48 7.84 -17.59
CA SER A 145 17.55 9.28 -17.87
C SER A 145 19.01 9.73 -17.82
N ASP A 146 19.39 10.63 -18.71
CA ASP A 146 20.76 11.12 -18.82
C ASP A 146 20.99 12.49 -18.16
N GLY A 147 19.95 13.08 -17.63
CA GLY A 147 19.94 14.41 -17.01
C GLY A 147 19.69 15.56 -17.98
N VAL A 148 19.46 15.26 -19.27
CA VAL A 148 19.11 16.24 -20.31
C VAL A 148 17.62 16.20 -20.61
N GLU A 149 17.01 15.03 -20.57
CA GLU A 149 15.59 14.84 -20.79
C GLU A 149 14.75 15.30 -19.58
N ASP A 150 13.49 15.59 -19.83
CA ASP A 150 12.44 15.86 -18.82
C ASP A 150 11.97 14.57 -18.12
N SER A 151 12.92 13.82 -17.58
CA SER A 151 12.72 12.50 -16.97
C SER A 151 13.70 12.28 -15.83
N ASN A 152 13.24 11.56 -14.82
CA ASN A 152 14.04 10.98 -13.77
C ASN A 152 13.67 9.50 -13.68
N ALA A 153 14.52 8.60 -14.21
CA ALA A 153 14.21 7.19 -14.38
C ALA A 153 14.39 6.42 -13.05
N ILE A 154 13.50 6.70 -12.09
CA ILE A 154 13.36 5.98 -10.81
C ILE A 154 11.92 5.55 -10.60
N ASP A 155 11.67 4.85 -9.52
CA ASP A 155 10.36 4.43 -9.00
C ASP A 155 9.55 3.61 -10.02
N PRO A 156 10.06 2.42 -10.38
CA PRO A 156 9.34 1.52 -11.26
C PRO A 156 8.05 1.02 -10.59
N GLY A 157 6.94 1.03 -11.32
CA GLY A 157 5.71 0.34 -10.98
C GLY A 157 5.33 -0.61 -12.10
N VAL A 158 5.38 -1.92 -11.86
CA VAL A 158 5.11 -2.92 -12.88
C VAL A 158 3.66 -3.40 -12.83
N PHE A 159 3.02 -3.48 -13.99
CA PHE A 159 1.61 -3.83 -14.12
C PHE A 159 1.39 -4.83 -15.25
N ARG A 160 0.61 -5.90 -14.98
CA ARG A 160 0.09 -6.80 -16.01
C ARG A 160 -1.35 -6.41 -16.31
N ASP A 161 -1.61 -6.11 -17.57
CA ASP A 161 -2.96 -5.82 -18.03
C ASP A 161 -3.79 -7.11 -18.09
N PRO A 162 -4.82 -7.26 -17.25
CA PRO A 162 -5.60 -8.50 -17.20
C PRO A 162 -6.53 -8.67 -18.43
N THR A 163 -6.62 -7.67 -19.29
CA THR A 163 -7.47 -7.75 -20.49
C THR A 163 -6.78 -8.43 -21.67
N ASN A 164 -5.43 -8.41 -21.70
CA ASN A 164 -4.65 -8.91 -22.84
C ASN A 164 -3.27 -9.47 -22.46
N GLU A 165 -2.97 -9.57 -21.15
CA GLU A 165 -1.73 -10.10 -20.59
C GLU A 165 -0.46 -9.28 -20.95
N SER A 166 -0.61 -8.10 -21.56
CA SER A 166 0.53 -7.21 -21.80
C SER A 166 1.14 -6.71 -20.50
N LEU A 167 2.45 -6.52 -20.52
CA LEU A 167 3.22 -6.08 -19.34
C LEU A 167 3.63 -4.63 -19.54
N TRP A 168 3.43 -3.81 -18.53
CA TRP A 168 3.70 -2.39 -18.55
C TRP A 168 4.56 -1.98 -17.37
N LEU A 169 5.34 -0.92 -17.56
CA LEU A 169 6.12 -0.27 -16.52
C LEU A 169 5.81 1.22 -16.50
N THR A 170 5.31 1.70 -15.38
CA THR A 170 5.32 3.13 -15.06
C THR A 170 6.63 3.47 -14.36
N TYR A 171 7.13 4.68 -14.55
CA TYR A 171 8.33 5.17 -13.87
C TYR A 171 8.42 6.69 -13.97
N GLY A 172 9.23 7.28 -13.13
CA GLY A 172 9.48 8.70 -13.15
C GLY A 172 9.27 9.34 -11.79
N SER A 173 9.85 10.51 -11.61
CA SER A 173 9.79 11.30 -10.41
C SER A 173 9.79 12.78 -10.80
N TYR A 174 9.82 13.66 -9.80
CA TYR A 174 10.07 15.09 -9.99
C TYR A 174 11.27 15.30 -10.93
N PHE A 175 11.40 16.41 -11.57
CA PHE A 175 12.24 16.77 -12.72
C PHE A 175 11.63 16.42 -14.09
N GLY A 176 10.47 15.79 -14.16
CA GLY A 176 9.82 15.45 -15.41
C GLY A 176 8.47 14.78 -15.25
N TYR A 177 8.16 13.94 -16.20
CA TYR A 177 6.89 13.22 -16.27
C TYR A 177 6.98 11.85 -15.62
N ILE A 178 5.84 11.37 -15.10
CA ILE A 178 5.59 9.95 -14.96
C ILE A 178 5.36 9.39 -16.37
N ARG A 179 6.11 8.34 -16.69
CA ARG A 179 6.14 7.72 -18.02
C ARG A 179 5.70 6.28 -17.97
N LEU A 180 5.18 5.81 -19.09
CA LEU A 180 4.71 4.45 -19.32
C LEU A 180 5.42 3.84 -20.53
N VAL A 181 5.91 2.61 -20.39
CA VAL A 181 6.46 1.80 -21.46
C VAL A 181 5.90 0.38 -21.42
N GLU A 182 5.75 -0.23 -22.58
CA GLU A 182 5.38 -1.63 -22.70
C GLU A 182 6.61 -2.54 -22.59
N LEU A 183 6.47 -3.62 -21.84
CA LEU A 183 7.51 -4.61 -21.60
C LEU A 183 7.23 -5.92 -22.34
N ASN A 184 8.27 -6.61 -22.70
CA ASN A 184 8.19 -7.98 -23.19
C ASN A 184 7.99 -8.92 -21.99
N PRO A 185 6.88 -9.65 -21.88
CA PRO A 185 6.59 -10.51 -20.72
C PRO A 185 7.53 -11.70 -20.54
N LYS A 186 8.33 -12.04 -21.56
CA LYS A 186 9.33 -13.11 -21.50
C LYS A 186 10.68 -12.65 -20.98
N THR A 187 11.06 -11.40 -21.28
CA THR A 187 12.39 -10.86 -20.96
C THR A 187 12.39 -9.78 -19.89
N GLY A 188 11.22 -9.18 -19.58
CA GLY A 188 11.12 -8.04 -18.66
C GLY A 188 11.68 -6.73 -19.22
N LYS A 189 12.18 -6.71 -20.45
CA LYS A 189 12.75 -5.52 -21.12
C LYS A 189 11.69 -4.77 -21.92
N ARG A 190 11.99 -3.53 -22.31
CA ARG A 190 11.11 -2.78 -23.21
C ARG A 190 10.79 -3.60 -24.46
N LEU A 191 9.48 -3.67 -24.78
CA LEU A 191 9.04 -4.37 -25.99
C LEU A 191 9.42 -3.59 -27.25
N TYR A 192 9.36 -2.26 -27.17
CA TYR A 192 9.69 -1.34 -28.25
C TYR A 192 10.76 -0.34 -27.79
N PRO A 193 12.07 -0.70 -27.86
CA PRO A 193 13.13 0.14 -27.33
C PRO A 193 13.20 1.54 -27.94
N ASP A 194 12.91 1.64 -29.26
CA ASP A 194 13.00 2.90 -30.02
C ASP A 194 11.75 3.78 -29.91
N ARG A 195 10.64 3.24 -29.37
CA ARG A 195 9.41 4.02 -29.18
C ARG A 195 9.58 4.96 -28.00
N LYS A 196 9.20 6.23 -28.16
CA LYS A 196 9.19 7.19 -27.05
C LYS A 196 8.24 6.70 -25.95
N PRO A 197 8.63 6.84 -24.67
CA PRO A 197 7.73 6.60 -23.56
C PRO A 197 6.49 7.51 -23.63
N ILE A 198 5.38 7.04 -23.07
CA ILE A 198 4.13 7.80 -22.99
C ILE A 198 4.13 8.56 -21.67
N ASN A 199 3.92 9.87 -21.70
CA ASN A 199 3.71 10.67 -20.51
C ASN A 199 2.29 10.46 -19.99
N VAL A 200 2.14 10.18 -18.67
CA VAL A 200 0.84 9.83 -18.08
C VAL A 200 0.45 10.68 -16.86
N ALA A 201 1.41 11.31 -16.19
CA ALA A 201 1.18 12.23 -15.09
C ALA A 201 2.37 13.18 -14.87
N ILE A 202 2.17 14.21 -14.05
CA ILE A 202 3.20 15.17 -13.60
C ILE A 202 3.12 15.36 -12.08
N ASN A 203 4.11 16.04 -11.51
CA ASN A 203 4.13 16.51 -10.11
C ASN A 203 4.07 15.39 -9.06
N GLY A 204 4.73 14.28 -9.33
CA GLY A 204 4.78 13.18 -8.37
C GLY A 204 5.80 12.14 -8.75
N GLU A 205 5.78 11.04 -8.01
CA GLU A 205 6.69 9.90 -8.14
C GLU A 205 6.02 8.61 -7.67
N ALA A 206 6.75 7.48 -7.64
CA ALA A 206 6.27 6.20 -7.12
C ALA A 206 4.89 5.81 -7.67
N SER A 207 4.82 5.75 -8.99
CA SER A 207 3.57 5.48 -9.69
C SER A 207 3.34 3.99 -9.87
N ILE A 208 2.09 3.57 -9.70
CA ILE A 208 1.64 2.22 -10.02
C ILE A 208 0.28 2.22 -10.70
N MET A 209 0.02 1.19 -11.50
CA MET A 209 -1.26 1.02 -12.17
C MET A 209 -2.01 -0.19 -11.60
N ILE A 210 -3.32 -0.04 -11.44
CA ILE A 210 -4.23 -1.14 -11.12
C ILE A 210 -5.42 -1.12 -12.09
N PHE A 211 -6.11 -2.26 -12.23
CA PHE A 211 -7.28 -2.39 -13.11
C PHE A 211 -8.46 -2.97 -12.36
N ARG A 212 -9.65 -2.37 -12.55
CA ARG A 212 -10.90 -2.92 -12.06
C ARG A 212 -12.10 -2.41 -12.86
N ASP A 213 -13.04 -3.30 -13.13
CA ASP A 213 -14.35 -2.99 -13.76
C ASP A 213 -14.23 -2.17 -15.05
N GLY A 214 -13.23 -2.50 -15.89
CA GLY A 214 -12.98 -1.83 -17.16
C GLY A 214 -12.36 -0.44 -17.05
N TRP A 215 -11.73 -0.13 -15.91
CA TRP A 215 -10.97 1.08 -15.68
C TRP A 215 -9.54 0.78 -15.22
N TYR A 216 -8.59 1.52 -15.79
CA TYR A 216 -7.21 1.61 -15.32
C TYR A 216 -7.13 2.78 -14.36
N TYR A 217 -6.52 2.57 -13.20
CA TYR A 217 -6.25 3.60 -12.20
C TYR A 217 -4.75 3.77 -12.10
N LEU A 218 -4.29 5.00 -12.24
CA LEU A 218 -2.90 5.37 -12.00
C LEU A 218 -2.84 6.05 -10.63
N LEU A 219 -2.10 5.46 -9.70
CA LEU A 219 -1.82 6.03 -8.40
C LEU A 219 -0.40 6.61 -8.42
N VAL A 220 -0.23 7.80 -7.87
CA VAL A 220 1.04 8.55 -7.87
C VAL A 220 1.22 9.21 -6.52
N THR A 221 2.40 9.14 -5.97
CA THR A 221 2.77 9.81 -4.73
C THR A 221 3.12 11.27 -5.01
N HIS A 222 2.53 12.19 -4.26
CA HIS A 222 2.72 13.63 -4.36
C HIS A 222 3.28 14.19 -3.05
N GLY A 223 3.87 15.36 -3.10
CA GLY A 223 4.45 16.03 -1.94
C GLY A 223 5.95 15.79 -1.83
N SER A 224 6.51 15.94 -0.65
CA SER A 224 7.93 15.78 -0.38
C SER A 224 8.20 14.61 0.56
N CYS A 225 9.19 13.78 0.22
CA CYS A 225 9.68 12.68 1.03
C CYS A 225 10.78 13.10 2.01
N CYS A 226 11.25 12.12 2.75
CA CYS A 226 12.58 12.09 3.39
C CYS A 226 12.78 13.17 4.46
N ALA A 227 11.67 13.70 4.99
CA ALA A 227 11.64 14.74 6.02
C ALA A 227 11.01 14.25 7.34
N GLY A 228 10.83 12.94 7.50
CA GLY A 228 10.21 12.32 8.66
C GLY A 228 8.84 12.93 8.96
N ALA A 229 8.64 13.43 10.17
CA ALA A 229 7.39 14.07 10.59
C ALA A 229 7.02 15.35 9.81
N ASN A 230 7.94 15.91 9.05
CA ASN A 230 7.70 17.08 8.19
C ASN A 230 7.43 16.70 6.73
N SER A 231 7.38 15.42 6.40
CA SER A 231 7.01 14.96 5.07
C SER A 231 5.57 15.35 4.74
N SER A 232 5.33 15.68 3.48
CA SER A 232 4.00 16.02 2.96
C SER A 232 3.47 14.98 1.97
N TYR A 233 4.08 13.80 1.91
CA TYR A 233 3.63 12.73 1.04
C TYR A 233 2.14 12.43 1.18
N ASN A 234 1.52 12.20 0.06
CA ASN A 234 0.15 11.73 -0.08
C ASN A 234 0.00 11.00 -1.42
N ILE A 235 -0.89 10.03 -1.49
CA ILE A 235 -1.15 9.27 -2.71
C ILE A 235 -2.38 9.84 -3.39
N ARG A 236 -2.26 10.14 -4.69
CA ARG A 236 -3.35 10.62 -5.54
C ARG A 236 -3.56 9.71 -6.74
N MET A 237 -4.72 9.79 -7.37
CA MET A 237 -5.09 8.91 -8.46
C MET A 237 -5.95 9.57 -9.54
N GLY A 238 -5.78 9.08 -10.75
CA GLY A 238 -6.69 9.29 -11.87
C GLY A 238 -7.10 7.95 -12.49
N ARG A 239 -8.13 7.93 -13.32
CA ARG A 239 -8.57 6.73 -14.03
C ARG A 239 -8.77 6.96 -15.51
N ALA A 240 -8.62 5.88 -16.30
CA ALA A 240 -8.72 5.89 -17.74
C ALA A 240 -9.43 4.64 -18.28
N LYS A 241 -9.96 4.71 -19.50
CA LYS A 241 -10.49 3.55 -20.23
C LYS A 241 -9.43 2.77 -21.02
N ARG A 242 -8.24 3.34 -21.16
CA ARG A 242 -7.09 2.71 -21.83
C ARG A 242 -5.89 2.76 -20.91
N VAL A 243 -5.06 1.73 -20.97
CA VAL A 243 -3.81 1.63 -20.21
C VAL A 243 -2.88 2.83 -20.44
N THR A 244 -2.96 3.46 -21.61
CA THR A 244 -2.17 4.64 -21.98
C THR A 244 -2.80 6.00 -21.58
N GLY A 245 -3.88 5.99 -20.83
CA GLY A 245 -4.59 7.21 -20.43
C GLY A 245 -5.54 7.77 -21.50
N PRO A 246 -5.93 9.06 -21.41
CA PRO A 246 -5.58 10.00 -20.34
C PRO A 246 -6.17 9.59 -18.98
N PHE A 247 -5.43 9.82 -17.89
CA PHE A 247 -5.88 9.53 -16.52
C PHE A 247 -6.53 10.78 -15.92
N ILE A 248 -7.83 10.70 -15.71
CA ILE A 248 -8.67 11.82 -15.29
C ILE A 248 -9.11 11.60 -13.83
N ASP A 249 -9.04 12.62 -13.00
CA ASP A 249 -9.51 12.59 -11.63
C ASP A 249 -11.03 12.77 -11.51
N ASN A 250 -11.55 12.82 -10.30
CA ASN A 250 -12.98 12.99 -10.01
C ASN A 250 -13.51 14.40 -10.28
N MET A 251 -12.63 15.37 -10.55
CA MET A 251 -12.97 16.73 -10.94
C MET A 251 -12.82 16.95 -12.46
N SER A 252 -12.59 15.88 -13.22
CA SER A 252 -12.35 15.89 -14.67
C SER A 252 -11.04 16.57 -15.08
N ILE A 253 -10.04 16.62 -14.20
CA ILE A 253 -8.73 17.17 -14.49
C ILE A 253 -7.75 16.03 -14.82
N ASP A 254 -7.02 16.20 -15.95
CA ASP A 254 -5.99 15.24 -16.37
C ASP A 254 -4.79 15.28 -15.41
N MET A 255 -4.25 14.12 -15.07
CA MET A 255 -3.03 14.03 -14.28
C MET A 255 -1.80 14.66 -14.96
N LEU A 256 -1.81 14.79 -16.29
CA LEU A 256 -0.83 15.58 -17.04
C LEU A 256 -1.01 17.10 -16.86
N GLN A 257 -2.13 17.54 -16.28
CA GLN A 257 -2.43 18.94 -15.95
C GLN A 257 -2.43 19.18 -14.43
N GLY A 258 -1.88 18.25 -13.66
CA GLY A 258 -1.82 18.34 -12.20
C GLY A 258 -3.09 17.86 -11.48
N GLY A 259 -4.00 17.17 -12.16
CA GLY A 259 -5.12 16.48 -11.55
C GLY A 259 -4.67 15.35 -10.62
N GLY A 260 -5.59 14.83 -9.83
CA GLY A 260 -5.38 13.70 -8.95
C GLY A 260 -6.29 13.72 -7.73
N LYS A 261 -7.23 12.76 -7.69
CA LYS A 261 -8.10 12.52 -6.53
C LYS A 261 -7.26 11.96 -5.37
N LEU A 262 -7.36 12.53 -4.19
CA LEU A 262 -6.70 11.99 -2.99
C LEU A 262 -7.20 10.57 -2.71
N PHE A 263 -6.24 9.63 -2.56
CA PHE A 263 -6.45 8.27 -2.11
C PHE A 263 -6.09 8.11 -0.63
N LEU A 264 -4.89 8.55 -0.23
CA LEU A 264 -4.40 8.45 1.14
C LEU A 264 -3.54 9.67 1.47
N GLY A 265 -3.74 10.24 2.65
CA GLY A 265 -2.96 11.32 3.22
C GLY A 265 -2.56 11.03 4.65
N SER A 266 -1.77 11.92 5.25
CA SER A 266 -1.41 11.84 6.67
C SER A 266 -2.65 11.83 7.55
N GLY A 267 -2.60 11.04 8.62
CA GLY A 267 -3.70 10.94 9.57
C GLY A 267 -3.22 10.44 10.94
N GLY A 268 -3.69 11.07 12.01
CA GLY A 268 -3.34 10.70 13.37
C GLY A 268 -1.83 10.75 13.62
N ARG A 269 -1.23 9.59 13.92
CA ARG A 269 0.20 9.42 14.22
C ARG A 269 1.04 9.02 13.00
N TYR A 270 0.41 8.83 11.85
CA TYR A 270 1.04 8.42 10.60
C TYR A 270 1.19 9.59 9.63
N VAL A 271 2.41 9.89 9.24
CA VAL A 271 2.74 11.05 8.43
C VAL A 271 3.31 10.63 7.08
N GLY A 272 2.84 11.26 6.02
CA GLY A 272 3.42 11.16 4.69
C GLY A 272 3.31 9.77 4.06
N PRO A 273 2.09 9.24 3.80
CA PRO A 273 1.96 7.97 3.10
C PRO A 273 2.39 8.09 1.65
N GLY A 274 3.19 7.12 1.18
CA GLY A 274 3.67 7.06 -0.18
C GLY A 274 3.95 5.65 -0.67
N HIS A 275 4.27 5.54 -1.95
CA HIS A 275 4.73 4.32 -2.60
C HIS A 275 3.72 3.16 -2.52
N PHE A 276 2.62 3.30 -3.24
CA PHE A 276 1.57 2.27 -3.30
C PHE A 276 2.06 1.00 -4.01
N GLY A 277 1.81 -0.16 -3.41
CA GLY A 277 1.92 -1.47 -4.05
C GLY A 277 0.61 -2.26 -3.93
N LEU A 278 0.25 -3.07 -4.93
CA LEU A 278 -0.95 -3.90 -4.87
C LEU A 278 -0.62 -5.27 -4.27
N LEU A 279 -1.43 -5.74 -3.33
CA LEU A 279 -1.48 -7.12 -2.86
C LEU A 279 -2.84 -7.72 -3.25
N ASP A 280 -2.86 -8.59 -4.25
CA ASP A 280 -4.06 -9.33 -4.64
C ASP A 280 -4.03 -10.72 -3.99
N LEU A 281 -5.00 -11.00 -3.13
CA LEU A 281 -5.15 -12.28 -2.43
C LEU A 281 -6.09 -13.24 -3.16
N GLY A 282 -6.58 -12.84 -4.33
CA GLY A 282 -7.56 -13.62 -5.10
C GLY A 282 -8.98 -13.45 -4.59
N ALA A 283 -9.94 -14.06 -5.30
CA ALA A 283 -11.38 -14.01 -4.98
C ALA A 283 -11.94 -12.60 -4.76
N GLY A 284 -11.30 -11.56 -5.33
CA GLY A 284 -11.70 -10.17 -5.19
C GLY A 284 -11.23 -9.48 -3.90
N VAL A 285 -10.45 -10.17 -3.06
CA VAL A 285 -9.85 -9.59 -1.86
C VAL A 285 -8.53 -8.92 -2.21
N GLN A 286 -8.47 -7.61 -2.08
CA GLN A 286 -7.29 -6.82 -2.40
C GLN A 286 -6.86 -5.98 -1.19
N LYS A 287 -5.55 -5.87 -1.03
CA LYS A 287 -4.88 -4.95 -0.11
C LYS A 287 -3.88 -4.10 -0.88
N PHE A 288 -3.35 -3.09 -0.24
CA PHE A 288 -2.24 -2.32 -0.76
C PHE A 288 -1.16 -2.16 0.30
N SER A 289 0.09 -2.15 -0.14
CA SER A 289 1.22 -1.71 0.66
C SER A 289 1.47 -0.22 0.44
N CYS A 290 1.97 0.44 1.45
CA CYS A 290 2.58 1.75 1.37
C CYS A 290 3.61 1.88 2.50
N HIS A 291 4.38 2.94 2.51
CA HIS A 291 5.07 3.36 3.73
C HIS A 291 4.44 4.64 4.26
N TYR A 292 4.61 4.89 5.53
CA TYR A 292 4.54 6.23 6.09
C TYR A 292 5.96 6.74 6.30
N GLU A 293 6.21 7.99 5.94
CA GLU A 293 7.50 8.65 6.18
C GLU A 293 7.85 8.71 7.68
N ALA A 294 6.83 8.81 8.53
CA ALA A 294 7.01 8.76 9.96
C ALA A 294 5.82 8.11 10.66
N ASP A 295 6.12 7.12 11.51
CA ASP A 295 5.24 6.66 12.57
C ASP A 295 5.65 7.34 13.88
N LEU A 296 4.84 8.28 14.35
CA LEU A 296 5.14 9.06 15.55
C LEU A 296 5.04 8.27 16.85
N ASP A 297 4.43 7.08 16.83
CA ASP A 297 4.42 6.16 17.97
C ASP A 297 5.68 5.30 18.02
N ARG A 298 6.44 5.24 16.92
CA ARG A 298 7.70 4.49 16.78
C ARG A 298 8.91 5.41 16.56
N GLY A 299 8.92 6.57 17.20
CA GLY A 299 10.04 7.50 17.12
C GLY A 299 10.22 8.22 15.79
N GLY A 300 9.18 8.24 14.94
CA GLY A 300 9.22 8.93 13.66
C GLY A 300 10.00 8.21 12.56
N ILE A 301 10.19 6.90 12.67
CA ILE A 301 10.80 6.09 11.61
C ILE A 301 9.81 5.84 10.48
N SER A 302 10.33 5.61 9.26
CA SER A 302 9.54 5.15 8.13
C SER A 302 9.12 3.68 8.33
N VAL A 303 7.83 3.39 8.11
CA VAL A 303 7.26 2.06 8.36
C VAL A 303 6.41 1.57 7.21
N LEU A 304 6.52 0.27 6.93
CA LEU A 304 5.58 -0.45 6.06
C LEU A 304 4.19 -0.47 6.69
N ASP A 305 3.18 -0.24 5.87
CA ASP A 305 1.79 -0.55 6.20
C ASP A 305 1.11 -1.33 5.07
N ILE A 306 0.17 -2.20 5.42
CA ILE A 306 -0.62 -2.99 4.48
C ILE A 306 -2.07 -2.90 4.91
N ARG A 307 -2.90 -2.33 4.04
CA ARG A 307 -4.29 -2.00 4.35
C ARG A 307 -5.26 -2.58 3.33
N PRO A 308 -6.53 -2.82 3.69
CA PRO A 308 -7.55 -3.22 2.74
C PRO A 308 -7.72 -2.17 1.62
N LEU A 309 -7.78 -2.63 0.37
CA LEU A 309 -8.17 -1.82 -0.77
C LEU A 309 -9.67 -1.99 -1.01
N LEU A 310 -10.44 -0.99 -0.65
CA LEU A 310 -11.89 -0.97 -0.77
C LEU A 310 -12.33 -0.17 -2.00
N TRP A 311 -13.61 -0.26 -2.37
CA TRP A 311 -14.15 0.42 -3.54
C TRP A 311 -15.44 1.15 -3.21
N ARG A 312 -15.55 2.40 -3.64
CA ARG A 312 -16.75 3.22 -3.49
C ARG A 312 -16.97 4.08 -4.73
N ASP A 313 -18.17 4.03 -5.32
CA ASP A 313 -18.56 4.84 -6.49
C ASP A 313 -17.58 4.72 -7.67
N GLY A 314 -17.01 3.52 -7.86
CA GLY A 314 -16.04 3.23 -8.91
C GLY A 314 -14.66 3.86 -8.68
N TRP A 315 -14.29 4.14 -7.42
CA TRP A 315 -12.97 4.61 -7.02
C TRP A 315 -12.40 3.75 -5.90
N PRO A 316 -11.08 3.48 -5.92
CA PRO A 316 -10.43 2.83 -4.79
C PRO A 316 -10.44 3.74 -3.55
N VAL A 317 -10.56 3.11 -2.39
CA VAL A 317 -10.57 3.77 -1.08
C VAL A 317 -9.68 2.97 -0.14
N ALA A 318 -8.83 3.66 0.60
CA ALA A 318 -8.03 3.05 1.64
C ALA A 318 -8.93 2.59 2.80
N GLY A 319 -8.89 1.30 3.10
CA GLY A 319 -9.53 0.73 4.28
C GLY A 319 -8.66 0.89 5.53
N GLU A 320 -9.19 0.51 6.69
CA GLU A 320 -8.46 0.43 7.95
C GLU A 320 -8.27 -1.02 8.36
N ASN A 321 -7.17 -1.31 9.05
CA ASN A 321 -6.95 -2.60 9.67
C ASN A 321 -7.71 -2.68 11.00
N PHE A 322 -8.21 -3.88 11.35
CA PHE A 322 -8.85 -4.17 12.61
C PHE A 322 -8.16 -5.35 13.29
N ARG A 323 -8.04 -5.33 14.62
CA ARG A 323 -7.57 -6.50 15.38
C ARG A 323 -8.66 -7.57 15.44
N GLU A 324 -8.25 -8.82 15.74
CA GLU A 324 -9.17 -9.80 16.25
C GLU A 324 -9.92 -9.24 17.48
N GLY A 325 -11.24 -9.35 17.47
CA GLY A 325 -12.07 -8.82 18.53
C GLY A 325 -13.55 -8.93 18.18
N THR A 326 -14.36 -8.60 19.14
CA THR A 326 -15.82 -8.49 18.93
C THR A 326 -16.12 -7.04 18.58
N TYR A 327 -16.73 -6.84 17.41
CA TYR A 327 -17.07 -5.53 16.88
C TYR A 327 -18.57 -5.44 16.63
N GLN A 328 -19.14 -4.28 16.93
CA GLN A 328 -20.47 -3.91 16.49
C GLN A 328 -20.33 -3.07 15.21
N ILE A 329 -20.90 -3.54 14.10
CA ILE A 329 -20.90 -2.81 12.83
C ILE A 329 -22.18 -1.99 12.78
N GLU A 330 -22.06 -0.67 12.80
CA GLU A 330 -23.16 0.26 12.72
C GLU A 330 -23.16 1.04 11.40
N SER A 331 -24.35 1.26 10.86
CA SER A 331 -24.52 2.19 9.75
C SER A 331 -24.36 3.63 10.24
N ALA A 332 -23.32 4.32 9.76
CA ALA A 332 -23.09 5.73 10.10
C ALA A 332 -24.26 6.67 9.74
N ARG A 333 -25.11 6.25 8.79
CA ARG A 333 -26.27 7.03 8.35
C ARG A 333 -27.51 6.80 9.20
N THR A 334 -27.73 5.59 9.70
CA THR A 334 -29.00 5.19 10.35
C THR A 334 -28.83 4.82 11.81
N GLY A 335 -27.59 4.62 12.29
CA GLY A 335 -27.29 4.12 13.64
C GLY A 335 -27.79 2.69 13.88
N THR A 336 -28.17 1.94 12.82
CA THR A 336 -28.60 0.55 12.95
C THR A 336 -27.41 -0.37 12.90
N ALA A 337 -27.32 -1.31 13.85
CA ALA A 337 -26.30 -2.36 13.85
C ALA A 337 -26.63 -3.45 12.82
N LEU A 338 -25.57 -4.04 12.24
CA LEU A 338 -25.69 -5.25 11.44
C LEU A 338 -25.76 -6.44 12.40
N GLU A 339 -26.83 -7.22 12.31
CA GLU A 339 -26.99 -8.46 13.05
C GLU A 339 -26.79 -9.67 12.11
N LEU A 340 -25.97 -10.63 12.54
CA LEU A 340 -25.82 -11.90 11.83
C LEU A 340 -26.93 -12.86 12.30
N ALA A 341 -27.93 -13.07 11.46
CA ALA A 341 -28.96 -14.08 11.75
C ALA A 341 -28.42 -15.49 11.46
N VAL A 342 -28.40 -16.34 12.48
CA VAL A 342 -28.17 -17.77 12.31
C VAL A 342 -29.44 -18.43 11.78
N GLN A 343 -29.33 -19.23 10.73
CA GLN A 343 -30.45 -19.88 10.09
C GLN A 343 -31.25 -20.71 11.12
N GLY A 344 -32.55 -20.40 11.29
CA GLY A 344 -33.43 -21.05 12.25
C GLY A 344 -33.76 -20.22 13.54
N THR A 345 -33.09 -19.11 13.76
CA THR A 345 -33.43 -18.18 14.82
C THR A 345 -34.42 -17.14 14.30
N PRO A 346 -35.59 -16.94 14.88
CA PRO A 346 -36.48 -15.86 14.47
C PRO A 346 -35.77 -14.52 14.69
N VAL A 347 -35.47 -13.82 13.64
CA VAL A 347 -34.96 -12.45 13.72
C VAL A 347 -36.12 -11.62 14.23
N GLY A 348 -36.01 -11.10 15.44
CA GLY A 348 -36.94 -10.13 15.98
C GLY A 348 -36.84 -8.85 15.15
N GLY A 349 -37.67 -8.77 14.10
CA GLY A 349 -37.67 -7.61 13.22
C GLY A 349 -38.12 -6.39 14.01
N VAL A 350 -37.19 -5.44 14.21
CA VAL A 350 -37.55 -4.08 14.59
C VAL A 350 -38.28 -3.48 13.39
N ARG A 351 -39.63 -3.60 13.40
CA ARG A 351 -40.47 -2.88 12.46
C ARG A 351 -40.28 -1.39 12.73
N GLY A 352 -39.63 -0.71 11.80
CA GLY A 352 -39.60 0.74 11.78
C GLY A 352 -41.05 1.27 11.83
N ARG A 353 -41.46 1.81 12.95
CA ARG A 353 -42.76 2.45 13.13
C ARG A 353 -42.64 3.88 12.64
N ALA A 354 -43.14 4.13 11.46
CA ALA A 354 -43.42 5.48 11.04
C ALA A 354 -44.55 6.05 11.92
N GLY A 355 -44.25 7.13 12.60
CA GLY A 355 -45.13 8.21 12.97
C GLY A 355 -46.14 8.03 14.11
N ARG A 356 -46.01 8.95 15.02
CA ARG A 356 -46.94 9.60 15.98
C ARG A 356 -46.89 9.14 17.43
N GLY A 357 -46.31 10.02 18.23
CA GLY A 357 -46.78 10.51 19.55
C GLY A 357 -47.00 9.47 20.63
N GLY A 358 -46.13 9.44 21.64
CA GLY A 358 -46.41 8.81 22.92
C GLY A 358 -45.13 8.52 23.69
N ALA A 359 -44.91 9.20 24.80
CA ALA A 359 -43.84 8.93 25.74
C ALA A 359 -43.94 7.50 26.26
N GLY A 360 -42.88 6.71 26.09
CA GLY A 360 -42.73 5.38 26.66
C GLY A 360 -41.27 5.04 26.75
N ALA A 361 -40.77 4.86 27.96
CA ALA A 361 -39.42 4.43 28.25
C ALA A 361 -39.12 3.09 27.55
N GLY A 362 -38.29 3.12 26.52
CA GLY A 362 -37.79 1.93 25.86
C GLY A 362 -36.42 1.58 26.43
N GLY A 363 -36.38 0.51 27.24
CA GLY A 363 -35.12 -0.02 27.75
C GLY A 363 -34.20 -0.50 26.63
N ASN A 364 -32.96 -0.06 26.66
CA ASN A 364 -31.87 -0.65 25.93
C ASN A 364 -31.67 -2.09 26.44
N THR A 365 -32.18 -3.07 25.71
CA THR A 365 -31.76 -4.46 25.92
C THR A 365 -30.42 -4.65 25.24
N ALA A 366 -29.32 -4.47 26.01
CA ALA A 366 -28.02 -4.95 25.63
C ALA A 366 -28.11 -6.47 25.45
N ILE A 367 -27.69 -6.98 24.30
CA ILE A 367 -27.54 -8.43 24.06
C ILE A 367 -26.46 -8.94 25.02
N PRO A 368 -26.75 -10.01 25.81
CA PRO A 368 -25.71 -10.59 26.67
C PRO A 368 -24.47 -10.99 25.83
N ALA A 369 -23.29 -10.75 26.38
CA ALA A 369 -22.00 -11.03 25.70
C ALA A 369 -21.80 -12.51 25.29
N GLN A 370 -22.71 -13.40 25.65
CA GLN A 370 -22.69 -14.83 25.31
C GLN A 370 -23.28 -15.14 23.94
N ASP A 371 -24.02 -14.22 23.31
CA ASP A 371 -24.69 -14.43 22.03
C ASP A 371 -24.03 -13.64 20.87
N ALA A 372 -22.89 -13.02 21.11
CA ALA A 372 -22.14 -12.35 20.06
C ALA A 372 -21.48 -13.40 19.14
N ALA A 373 -21.95 -13.49 17.90
CA ALA A 373 -21.32 -14.33 16.91
C ALA A 373 -19.87 -13.85 16.67
N GLN A 374 -18.90 -14.74 16.87
CA GLN A 374 -17.52 -14.47 16.48
C GLN A 374 -17.45 -14.41 14.95
N VAL A 375 -17.27 -13.23 14.40
CA VAL A 375 -16.88 -13.07 13.00
C VAL A 375 -15.37 -13.20 12.95
N SER A 376 -14.88 -14.40 12.70
CA SER A 376 -13.47 -14.58 12.34
C SER A 376 -13.26 -14.13 10.90
N ALA A 377 -12.59 -13.03 10.69
CA ALA A 377 -12.02 -12.72 9.39
C ALA A 377 -10.80 -13.62 9.21
N SER A 378 -10.97 -14.74 8.52
CA SER A 378 -9.83 -15.54 8.07
C SER A 378 -9.17 -14.80 6.90
N TRP A 379 -7.87 -14.66 6.99
CA TRP A 379 -6.95 -14.10 5.98
C TRP A 379 -6.72 -15.09 4.85
#